data_0bad02b048bb172b2908ab5d2dc20b4b
#
_entry.id   0bad02b048bb172b2908ab5d2dc20b4b
#
_cell.length_a   1.000
_cell.length_b   1.000
_cell.length_c   1.000
_cell.angle_alpha   90.00
_cell.angle_beta   90.00
_cell.angle_gamma   90.00
#
_symmetry.space_group_name_H-M   'P 1'
#
loop_
_entity.id
_entity.type
_entity.pdbx_description
1 polymer ?
#
loop_
_entity_poly.entity_id
_entity_poly.type
_entity_poly.pdbx_seq_one_letter_code
_entity_poly.pdbx_strand_id
1 'polypeptide(L)'
;MLILVDTNIIIDALANREPYADDAKRIMEKCAAREITGILAAHSIPNLFYILRNNFSQEDSRFLLKNLCEIFQISDLNEKKIVAALENNAFSDFEDGLQ
;
A
#
# COMPACT_ATOMS: atom_id res chain seq x y z
N MET A 1 -1.63 14.33 3.15
CA MET A 1 -0.63 13.46 3.79
C MET A 1 -0.24 12.33 2.87
N LEU A 2 1.02 12.08 2.75
CA LEU A 2 1.58 11.05 1.88
C LEU A 2 2.15 9.93 2.74
N ILE A 3 1.72 8.69 2.52
CA ILE A 3 2.23 7.56 3.29
C ILE A 3 2.67 6.43 2.35
N LEU A 4 3.72 5.72 2.77
CA LEU A 4 4.14 4.49 2.11
C LEU A 4 3.41 3.33 2.78
N VAL A 5 2.64 2.59 1.99
CA VAL A 5 1.81 1.51 2.51
C VAL A 5 2.54 0.18 2.34
N ASP A 6 2.72 -0.52 3.47
CA ASP A 6 3.32 -1.85 3.47
C ASP A 6 2.30 -2.88 2.96
N THR A 7 2.81 -3.88 2.27
CA THR A 7 2.02 -5.01 1.80
C THR A 7 1.23 -5.66 2.94
N ASN A 8 1.80 -5.72 4.15
CA ASN A 8 1.15 -6.32 5.31
C ASN A 8 -0.16 -5.61 5.67
N ILE A 9 -0.22 -4.29 5.52
CA ILE A 9 -1.46 -3.54 5.78
C ILE A 9 -2.56 -4.00 4.84
N ILE A 10 -2.22 -4.16 3.57
CA ILE A 10 -3.17 -4.59 2.55
C ILE A 10 -3.66 -6.00 2.84
N ILE A 11 -2.76 -6.91 3.18
CA ILE A 11 -3.11 -8.29 3.49
C ILE A 11 -3.97 -8.36 4.74
N ASP A 12 -3.64 -7.61 5.79
CA ASP A 12 -4.42 -7.59 7.02
C ASP A 12 -5.85 -7.14 6.75
N ALA A 13 -6.03 -6.14 5.89
CA ALA A 13 -7.35 -5.65 5.53
C ALA A 13 -8.14 -6.65 4.70
N LEU A 14 -7.54 -7.21 3.66
CA LEU A 14 -8.22 -8.09 2.72
C LEU A 14 -8.47 -9.48 3.28
N ALA A 15 -7.52 -10.01 4.04
CA ALA A 15 -7.65 -11.34 4.66
C ALA A 15 -8.26 -11.29 6.06
N ASN A 16 -8.64 -10.09 6.52
CA ASN A 16 -9.27 -9.89 7.83
C ASN A 16 -8.44 -10.47 8.97
N ARG A 17 -7.13 -10.19 8.95
CA ARG A 17 -6.21 -10.76 9.94
C ARG A 17 -6.19 -9.94 11.23
N GLU A 18 -6.73 -10.52 12.29
CA GLU A 18 -6.74 -9.91 13.61
C GLU A 18 -5.34 -9.97 14.26
N PRO A 19 -5.00 -9.02 15.13
CA PRO A 19 -5.84 -7.91 15.61
C PRO A 19 -5.77 -6.64 14.75
N TYR A 20 -5.08 -6.67 13.61
CA TYR A 20 -4.75 -5.48 12.82
C TYR A 20 -5.74 -5.16 11.73
N ALA A 21 -6.72 -6.05 11.50
CA ALA A 21 -7.63 -5.90 10.35
C ALA A 21 -8.42 -4.59 10.36
N ASP A 22 -8.94 -4.19 11.51
CA ASP A 22 -9.77 -2.98 11.60
C ASP A 22 -8.95 -1.72 11.31
N ASP A 23 -7.75 -1.63 11.86
CA ASP A 23 -6.87 -0.49 11.61
C ASP A 23 -6.42 -0.44 10.15
N ALA A 24 -6.11 -1.60 9.58
CA ALA A 24 -5.71 -1.71 8.18
C ALA A 24 -6.84 -1.29 7.24
N LYS A 25 -8.06 -1.72 7.52
CA LYS A 25 -9.24 -1.33 6.74
C LYS A 25 -9.49 0.17 6.80
N ARG A 26 -9.28 0.76 7.96
CA ARG A 26 -9.44 2.21 8.16
C ARG A 26 -8.45 3.00 7.30
N ILE A 27 -7.20 2.54 7.27
CA ILE A 27 -6.17 3.16 6.43
C ILE A 27 -6.56 3.06 4.95
N MET A 28 -7.03 1.90 4.51
CA MET A 28 -7.44 1.70 3.13
C MET A 28 -8.64 2.58 2.77
N GLU A 29 -9.60 2.71 3.68
CA GLU A 29 -10.76 3.59 3.45
C GLU A 29 -10.35 5.03 3.27
N LYS A 30 -9.41 5.52 4.07
CA LYS A 30 -8.90 6.89 3.96
C LYS A 30 -8.17 7.10 2.64
N CYS A 31 -7.41 6.11 2.18
CA CYS A 31 -6.74 6.18 0.89
C CYS A 31 -7.76 6.18 -0.25
N ALA A 32 -8.78 5.36 -0.17
CA ALA A 32 -9.84 5.30 -1.18
C ALA A 32 -10.64 6.60 -1.23
N ALA A 33 -10.87 7.22 -0.08
CA ALA A 33 -11.58 8.50 0.01
C ALA A 33 -10.70 9.70 -0.36
N ARG A 34 -9.43 9.47 -0.68
CA ARG A 34 -8.46 10.52 -1.03
C ARG A 34 -8.12 11.47 0.11
N GLU A 35 -8.41 11.09 1.34
CA GLU A 35 -8.01 11.84 2.53
C GLU A 35 -6.51 11.71 2.76
N ILE A 36 -5.95 10.56 2.40
CA ILE A 36 -4.53 10.24 2.48
C ILE A 36 -4.08 9.74 1.12
N THR A 37 -2.91 10.16 0.67
CA THR A 37 -2.30 9.60 -0.53
C THR A 37 -1.42 8.42 -0.13
N GLY A 38 -1.86 7.22 -0.46
CA GLY A 38 -1.10 6.01 -0.21
C GLY A 38 -0.21 5.65 -1.38
N ILE A 39 1.04 5.34 -1.12
CA ILE A 39 2.00 4.90 -2.13
C ILE A 39 2.32 3.43 -1.90
N LEU A 40 2.21 2.65 -2.97
CA LEU A 40 2.56 1.25 -2.98
C LEU A 40 3.77 1.05 -3.88
N ALA A 41 4.81 0.38 -3.37
CA ALA A 41 6.01 0.15 -4.16
C ALA A 41 5.72 -0.80 -5.32
N ALA A 42 6.18 -0.44 -6.51
CA ALA A 42 5.94 -1.24 -7.72
C ALA A 42 6.45 -2.68 -7.58
N HIS A 43 7.60 -2.86 -6.93
CA HIS A 43 8.17 -4.20 -6.74
C HIS A 43 7.34 -5.08 -5.80
N SER A 44 6.43 -4.50 -5.04
CA SER A 44 5.54 -5.26 -4.16
C SER A 44 4.37 -5.90 -4.91
N ILE A 45 4.07 -5.44 -6.12
CA ILE A 45 2.90 -5.90 -6.86
C ILE A 45 2.93 -7.40 -7.17
N PRO A 46 4.03 -7.96 -7.72
CA PRO A 46 4.07 -9.41 -7.96
C PRO A 46 3.94 -10.23 -6.67
N ASN A 47 4.57 -9.78 -5.60
CA ASN A 47 4.49 -10.46 -4.31
C ASN A 47 3.07 -10.42 -3.75
N LEU A 48 2.43 -9.26 -3.84
CA LEU A 48 1.06 -9.08 -3.39
C LEU A 48 0.10 -9.99 -4.18
N PHE A 49 0.26 -10.04 -5.49
CA PHE A 49 -0.53 -10.92 -6.35
C PHE A 49 -0.37 -12.39 -5.96
N TYR A 50 0.87 -12.81 -5.69
CA TYR A 50 1.16 -14.17 -5.25
C TYR A 50 0.44 -14.49 -3.93
N ILE A 51 0.50 -13.58 -2.96
CA ILE A 51 -0.16 -13.78 -1.68
C ILE A 51 -1.68 -13.83 -1.84
N LEU A 52 -2.24 -12.95 -2.66
CA LEU A 52 -3.68 -12.94 -2.91
C LEU A 52 -4.17 -14.25 -3.54
N ARG A 53 -3.37 -14.83 -4.43
CA ARG A 53 -3.73 -16.10 -5.08
C ARG A 53 -3.80 -17.27 -4.11
N ASN A 54 -3.11 -17.18 -2.97
CA ASN A 54 -3.21 -18.22 -1.95
C ASN A 54 -4.50 -18.13 -1.14
N ASN A 55 -5.16 -16.97 -1.14
CA ASN A 55 -6.36 -16.72 -0.35
C ASN A 55 -7.61 -16.55 -1.19
N PHE A 56 -7.46 -16.23 -2.48
CA PHE A 56 -8.55 -15.94 -3.40
C PHE A 56 -8.32 -16.64 -4.73
N SER A 57 -9.38 -16.75 -5.53
CA SER A 57 -9.26 -17.29 -6.89
C SER A 57 -8.38 -16.38 -7.74
N GLN A 58 -7.89 -16.88 -8.87
CA GLN A 58 -7.09 -16.08 -9.78
C GLN A 58 -7.87 -14.85 -10.29
N GLU A 59 -9.13 -15.05 -10.59
CA GLU A 59 -10.01 -13.99 -11.07
C GLU A 59 -10.22 -12.91 -10.01
N ASP A 60 -10.53 -13.34 -8.78
CA ASP A 60 -10.71 -12.41 -7.65
C ASP A 60 -9.42 -11.69 -7.32
N SER A 61 -8.29 -12.39 -7.40
CA SER A 61 -6.98 -11.77 -7.14
C SER A 61 -6.69 -10.64 -8.13
N ARG A 62 -6.99 -10.84 -9.40
CA ARG A 62 -6.81 -9.82 -10.44
C ARG A 62 -7.71 -8.62 -10.19
N PHE A 63 -8.95 -8.87 -9.82
CA PHE A 63 -9.92 -7.82 -9.53
C PHE A 63 -9.48 -6.98 -8.34
N LEU A 64 -9.05 -7.63 -7.26
CA LEU A 64 -8.57 -6.95 -6.07
C LEU A 64 -7.32 -6.13 -6.37
N LEU A 65 -6.38 -6.70 -7.12
CA LEU A 65 -5.15 -6.00 -7.46
C LEU A 65 -5.41 -4.76 -8.31
N LYS A 66 -6.34 -4.87 -9.26
CA LYS A 66 -6.74 -3.73 -10.08
C LYS A 66 -7.30 -2.61 -9.23
N ASN A 67 -8.17 -2.95 -8.26
CA ASN A 67 -8.74 -1.96 -7.35
C ASN A 67 -7.66 -1.31 -6.49
N LEU A 68 -6.68 -2.07 -6.03
CA LEU A 68 -5.55 -1.53 -5.27
C LEU A 68 -4.76 -0.52 -6.08
N CYS A 69 -4.55 -0.80 -7.37
CA CYS A 69 -3.85 0.14 -8.25
C CYS A 69 -4.63 1.43 -8.47
N GLU A 70 -5.94 1.40 -8.32
CA GLU A 70 -6.78 2.60 -8.40
C GLU A 70 -6.75 3.41 -7.11
N ILE A 71 -6.66 2.73 -5.97
CA ILE A 71 -6.65 3.36 -4.64
C ILE A 71 -5.29 3.98 -4.33
N PHE A 72 -4.22 3.27 -4.66
CA PHE A 72 -2.85 3.67 -4.30
C PHE A 72 -2.09 4.17 -5.51
N GLN A 73 -1.13 5.06 -5.27
CA GLN A 73 -0.16 5.43 -6.29
C GLN A 73 0.93 4.35 -6.33
N ILE A 74 1.21 3.84 -7.50
CA ILE A 74 2.26 2.85 -7.67
C ILE A 74 3.55 3.59 -8.03
N SER A 75 4.58 3.37 -7.24
CA SER A 75 5.84 4.08 -7.44
C SER A 75 7.02 3.11 -7.42
N ASP A 76 7.98 3.35 -8.30
CA ASP A 76 9.23 2.61 -8.33
C ASP A 76 10.17 3.21 -7.27
N LEU A 77 9.92 2.86 -6.00
CA LEU A 77 10.73 3.34 -4.88
C LEU A 77 12.00 2.52 -4.76
N ASN A 78 13.13 3.19 -4.76
CA ASN A 78 14.42 2.58 -4.50
C ASN A 78 15.20 3.49 -3.56
N GLU A 79 16.35 2.99 -3.08
CA GLU A 79 17.17 3.71 -2.12
C GLU A 79 17.51 5.12 -2.62
N LYS A 80 17.90 5.24 -3.88
CA LYS A 80 18.29 6.51 -4.47
C LYS A 80 17.13 7.51 -4.46
N LYS A 81 15.93 7.06 -4.79
CA LYS A 81 14.74 7.92 -4.78
C LYS A 81 14.37 8.34 -3.37
N ILE A 82 14.48 7.42 -2.43
CA ILE A 82 14.18 7.70 -1.02
C ILE A 82 15.16 8.75 -0.47
N VAL A 83 16.45 8.59 -0.75
CA VAL A 83 17.46 9.55 -0.30
C VAL A 83 17.21 10.93 -0.91
N ALA A 84 16.92 10.99 -2.20
CA ALA A 84 16.60 12.26 -2.86
C ALA A 84 15.38 12.93 -2.24
N ALA A 85 14.38 12.14 -1.88
CA ALA A 85 13.17 12.65 -1.24
C ALA A 85 13.47 13.24 0.14
N LEU A 86 14.29 12.57 0.93
CA LEU A 86 14.68 13.03 2.26
C LEU A 86 15.48 14.32 2.20
N GLU A 87 16.36 14.45 1.21
CA GLU A 87 17.18 15.66 1.02
C GLU A 87 16.34 16.87 0.62
N ASN A 88 15.17 16.67 0.09
CA ASN A 88 14.33 17.72 -0.46
C ASN A 88 13.41 18.40 0.56
N ASN A 89 13.42 17.97 1.80
CA ASN A 89 12.59 18.49 2.89
C ASN A 89 11.07 18.49 2.60
N ALA A 90 10.66 18.13 1.40
CA ALA A 90 9.26 18.04 1.03
C ALA A 90 8.62 16.74 1.50
N PHE A 91 9.40 15.91 2.19
CA PHE A 91 9.00 14.55 2.56
C PHE A 91 9.02 14.29 4.06
N SER A 92 8.85 15.32 4.87
CA SER A 92 8.66 15.11 6.31
C SER A 92 7.46 14.20 6.57
N ASP A 93 6.37 14.41 5.83
CA ASP A 93 5.19 13.54 5.93
C ASP A 93 5.49 12.12 5.46
N PHE A 94 6.37 11.97 4.48
CA PHE A 94 6.78 10.66 3.99
C PHE A 94 7.55 9.88 5.07
N GLU A 95 8.47 10.56 5.76
CA GLU A 95 9.20 9.94 6.87
C GLU A 95 8.24 9.49 7.97
N ASP A 96 7.29 10.34 8.33
CA ASP A 96 6.30 10.02 9.36
C ASP A 96 5.40 8.84 8.93
N GLY A 97 5.24 8.64 7.64
CA GLY A 97 4.45 7.55 7.09
C GLY A 97 5.17 6.22 6.99
N LEU A 98 6.50 6.19 7.19
CA LEU A 98 7.26 4.94 7.15
C LEU A 98 7.01 4.14 8.41
N GLN A 99 6.57 2.93 8.23
CA GLN A 99 6.25 2.02 9.34
C GLN A 99 7.24 0.89 9.42
#